data_41ba05ef8c9e988cc6538afdcc56c866
#
_entry.id   41ba05ef8c9e988cc6538afdcc56c866
#
_cell.length_a   1.000
_cell.length_b   1.000
_cell.length_c   1.000
_cell.angle_alpha   90.00
_cell.angle_beta   90.00
_cell.angle_gamma   90.00
#
_symmetry.space_group_name_H-M   'P 1'
#
loop_
_entity.id
_entity.type
_entity.pdbx_description
1 polymer ?
#
loop_
_entity_poly.entity_id
_entity_poly.type
_entity_poly.pdbx_seq_one_letter_code
_entity_poly.pdbx_strand_id
1 'polypeptide(L)'
;MDYYMGIDIGTSGCKAVVFDESGRQSARAYREYDIISKRLGWAELDTDEVMQKCFQVIRESASHLDKGSVAGLGISSQGEAFTLIDREGKALCNALVSSDSRANDYTVSWTDEFGMEKLYRITGHTPHPMFSLFKLLWIRDNLPEIWSEAYRILCFEDLLEYRLGITDPAMGWPLAGRTMIFDVVNHAWHDEILDKTGVRKEQLSRPLRSGTVAGHVAPKIARDLNLAENVFVVTGGHDQPCAALGAGAIEPGIAVYASGTVECITPAFEKPIFTDALRKNNLCTYDHTAPGMYATVAFSLTGGNILKWFRDEFGKMETEAAKKTQCDPYDLLLDQMPEEPSRLLVLPYFTPSGTPYFDISVRGAVFGLDLSTTRSELMKALLEGVAFEIRLNLDILRQSGYAVRELRLIGGGARSPRHVQLKSDVIGMPITVLDVTEAGCMGVAMLARSAHVKKDVSDITHSWIKPVSQVKPKSAGIYNRKFDLYKNLYPAVKKLDLNTM
;
A
#
# COMPACT_ATOMS: atom_id res chain seq x y z
N MET A 1 -8.34 25.69 18.41
CA MET A 1 -8.65 24.31 18.01
C MET A 1 -7.58 23.90 17.05
N ASP A 2 -6.88 22.83 17.36
CA ASP A 2 -5.78 22.35 16.58
C ASP A 2 -6.25 21.24 15.66
N TYR A 3 -5.83 21.30 14.41
CA TYR A 3 -6.10 20.28 13.41
C TYR A 3 -4.80 19.60 13.00
N TYR A 4 -4.91 18.38 12.51
CA TYR A 4 -3.78 17.59 12.01
C TYR A 4 -4.09 17.14 10.59
N MET A 5 -3.17 17.39 9.69
CA MET A 5 -3.35 17.05 8.28
C MET A 5 -2.53 15.82 7.92
N GLY A 6 -3.18 14.82 7.36
CA GLY A 6 -2.53 13.71 6.70
C GLY A 6 -2.53 13.93 5.19
N ILE A 7 -1.35 13.75 4.59
CA ILE A 7 -1.17 13.79 3.13
C ILE A 7 -0.83 12.38 2.67
N ASP A 8 -1.44 11.92 1.58
CA ASP A 8 -1.16 10.61 1.01
C ASP A 8 -0.89 10.77 -0.50
N ILE A 9 0.32 10.40 -0.93
CA ILE A 9 0.81 10.54 -2.31
C ILE A 9 0.86 9.15 -2.94
N GLY A 10 -0.25 8.77 -3.58
CA GLY A 10 -0.38 7.47 -4.24
C GLY A 10 0.13 7.46 -5.68
N THR A 11 -0.05 6.34 -6.37
CA THR A 11 0.40 6.15 -7.76
C THR A 11 -0.50 6.88 -8.78
N SER A 12 -1.78 7.06 -8.50
CA SER A 12 -2.76 7.66 -9.42
C SER A 12 -3.34 9.00 -8.94
N GLY A 13 -2.88 9.50 -7.80
CA GLY A 13 -3.37 10.75 -7.23
C GLY A 13 -2.86 11.00 -5.83
N CYS A 14 -2.99 12.24 -5.38
CA CYS A 14 -2.68 12.66 -4.03
C CYS A 14 -3.90 13.24 -3.34
N LYS A 15 -3.90 13.15 -2.01
CA LYS A 15 -4.96 13.68 -1.17
C LYS A 15 -4.40 14.32 0.09
N ALA A 16 -5.12 15.29 0.62
CA ALA A 16 -4.90 15.84 1.94
C ALA A 16 -6.21 15.79 2.71
N VAL A 17 -6.14 15.31 3.95
CA VAL A 17 -7.30 15.19 4.84
C VAL A 17 -6.97 15.81 6.18
N VAL A 18 -7.85 16.66 6.65
CA VAL A 18 -7.71 17.36 7.93
C VAL A 18 -8.62 16.72 8.97
N PHE A 19 -8.05 16.40 10.13
CA PHE A 19 -8.75 15.80 11.25
C PHE A 19 -8.72 16.73 12.45
N ASP A 20 -9.84 16.77 13.20
CA ASP A 20 -9.90 17.44 14.50
C ASP A 20 -9.22 16.61 15.61
N GLU A 21 -9.17 17.15 16.80
CA GLU A 21 -8.58 16.47 17.96
C GLU A 21 -9.26 15.14 18.33
N SER A 22 -10.47 14.89 17.86
CA SER A 22 -11.20 13.64 18.08
C SER A 22 -11.04 12.62 16.94
N GLY A 23 -10.29 12.96 15.89
CA GLY A 23 -10.10 12.14 14.71
C GLY A 23 -11.23 12.22 13.69
N ARG A 24 -12.16 13.18 13.82
CA ARG A 24 -13.19 13.39 12.81
C ARG A 24 -12.62 14.20 11.65
N GLN A 25 -12.94 13.74 10.45
CA GLN A 25 -12.59 14.46 9.23
C GLN A 25 -13.31 15.80 9.16
N SER A 26 -12.57 16.88 9.01
CA SER A 26 -13.07 18.27 8.89
C SER A 26 -12.98 18.81 7.47
N ALA A 27 -11.95 18.42 6.72
CA ALA A 27 -11.78 18.81 5.32
C ALA A 27 -11.05 17.72 4.54
N ARG A 28 -11.24 17.72 3.22
CA ARG A 28 -10.56 16.79 2.30
C ARG A 28 -10.44 17.42 0.92
N ALA A 29 -9.29 17.20 0.27
CA ALA A 29 -9.09 17.46 -1.15
C ALA A 29 -8.37 16.29 -1.82
N TYR A 30 -8.60 16.10 -3.12
CA TYR A 30 -8.01 15.04 -3.93
C TYR A 30 -7.70 15.54 -5.33
N ARG A 31 -6.57 15.10 -5.89
CA ARG A 31 -6.19 15.35 -7.29
C ARG A 31 -5.60 14.08 -7.90
N GLU A 32 -6.05 13.79 -9.12
CA GLU A 32 -5.53 12.69 -9.93
C GLU A 32 -4.37 13.17 -10.80
N TYR A 33 -3.50 12.24 -11.16
CA TYR A 33 -2.46 12.36 -12.17
C TYR A 33 -2.25 11.02 -12.87
N ASP A 34 -1.76 11.08 -14.11
CA ASP A 34 -1.63 9.91 -14.95
C ASP A 34 -0.21 9.32 -14.90
N ILE A 35 -0.12 7.99 -15.02
CA ILE A 35 1.15 7.32 -15.24
C ILE A 35 1.57 7.52 -16.69
N ILE A 36 2.81 7.94 -16.89
CA ILE A 36 3.46 8.09 -18.19
C ILE A 36 4.13 6.77 -18.55
N SER A 37 3.66 6.12 -19.62
CA SER A 37 4.21 4.86 -20.13
C SER A 37 4.64 5.02 -21.58
N LYS A 38 5.87 5.52 -21.80
CA LYS A 38 6.40 5.77 -23.15
C LYS A 38 6.91 4.51 -23.86
N ARG A 39 7.23 3.45 -23.11
CA ARG A 39 7.73 2.16 -23.61
C ARG A 39 7.17 1.04 -22.73
N LEU A 40 7.12 -0.16 -23.31
CA LEU A 40 6.73 -1.35 -22.55
C LEU A 40 7.62 -1.52 -21.31
N GLY A 41 7.01 -1.73 -20.16
CA GLY A 41 7.70 -1.88 -18.88
C GLY A 41 8.17 -0.57 -18.23
N TRP A 42 7.95 0.60 -18.86
CA TRP A 42 8.25 1.89 -18.27
C TRP A 42 7.00 2.48 -17.61
N ALA A 43 7.16 2.96 -16.39
CA ALA A 43 6.08 3.61 -15.65
C ALA A 43 6.65 4.76 -14.81
N GLU A 44 6.27 5.98 -15.15
CA GLU A 44 6.80 7.21 -14.59
C GLU A 44 5.67 8.15 -14.18
N LEU A 45 5.95 9.05 -13.25
CA LEU A 45 5.10 10.19 -12.93
C LEU A 45 5.88 11.49 -13.20
N ASP A 46 5.19 12.48 -13.73
CA ASP A 46 5.74 13.83 -13.80
C ASP A 46 5.91 14.37 -12.38
N THR A 47 7.15 14.52 -11.96
CA THR A 47 7.51 14.89 -10.58
C THR A 47 6.95 16.25 -10.19
N ASP A 48 7.02 17.24 -11.09
CA ASP A 48 6.58 18.60 -10.79
C ASP A 48 5.04 18.69 -10.79
N GLU A 49 4.35 17.95 -11.67
CA GLU A 49 2.89 17.83 -11.64
C GLU A 49 2.40 17.23 -10.30
N VAL A 50 3.02 16.14 -9.83
CA VAL A 50 2.67 15.53 -8.54
C VAL A 50 2.83 16.53 -7.40
N MET A 51 3.98 17.22 -7.34
CA MET A 51 4.23 18.23 -6.28
C MET A 51 3.27 19.41 -6.35
N GLN A 52 2.96 19.88 -7.55
CA GLN A 52 1.96 20.96 -7.74
C GLN A 52 0.59 20.53 -7.23
N LYS A 53 0.15 19.29 -7.53
CA LYS A 53 -1.12 18.74 -7.05
C LYS A 53 -1.13 18.52 -5.53
N CYS A 54 -0.01 18.13 -4.94
CA CYS A 54 0.14 18.07 -3.48
C CYS A 54 -0.07 19.46 -2.85
N PHE A 55 0.52 20.50 -3.40
CA PHE A 55 0.32 21.88 -2.91
C PHE A 55 -1.13 22.34 -3.06
N GLN A 56 -1.81 21.95 -4.16
CA GLN A 56 -3.23 22.26 -4.37
C GLN A 56 -4.11 21.61 -3.29
N VAL A 57 -3.94 20.29 -3.02
CA VAL A 57 -4.77 19.58 -2.04
C VAL A 57 -4.50 20.08 -0.61
N ILE A 58 -3.25 20.42 -0.25
CA ILE A 58 -2.90 21.01 1.05
C ILE A 58 -3.63 22.35 1.20
N ARG A 59 -3.46 23.28 0.24
CA ARG A 59 -4.07 24.60 0.27
C ARG A 59 -5.60 24.52 0.36
N GLU A 60 -6.21 23.69 -0.47
CA GLU A 60 -7.67 23.55 -0.51
C GLU A 60 -8.20 22.99 0.82
N SER A 61 -7.60 21.92 1.34
CA SER A 61 -8.03 21.33 2.61
C SER A 61 -7.85 22.30 3.79
N ALA A 62 -6.74 23.07 3.81
CA ALA A 62 -6.53 24.09 4.84
C ALA A 62 -7.52 25.24 4.75
N SER A 63 -7.95 25.62 3.53
CA SER A 63 -8.90 26.73 3.30
C SER A 63 -10.34 26.40 3.72
N HIS A 64 -10.70 25.14 3.87
CA HIS A 64 -12.03 24.71 4.27
C HIS A 64 -12.24 24.67 5.79
N LEU A 65 -11.27 25.13 6.57
CA LEU A 65 -11.40 25.19 8.03
C LEU A 65 -12.12 26.47 8.46
N ASP A 66 -13.25 26.33 9.11
CA ASP A 66 -14.04 27.48 9.61
C ASP A 66 -13.35 28.23 10.76
N LYS A 67 -12.64 27.49 11.65
CA LYS A 67 -11.94 28.03 12.82
C LYS A 67 -10.74 27.16 13.18
N GLY A 68 -9.69 27.77 13.70
CA GLY A 68 -8.46 27.08 14.10
C GLY A 68 -7.47 26.96 12.95
N SER A 69 -6.42 26.20 13.16
CA SER A 69 -5.34 26.04 12.19
C SER A 69 -4.76 24.63 12.23
N VAL A 70 -4.12 24.21 11.13
CA VAL A 70 -3.34 22.98 11.08
C VAL A 70 -2.07 23.19 11.92
N ALA A 71 -1.91 22.39 12.98
CA ALA A 71 -0.75 22.42 13.87
C ALA A 71 0.41 21.62 13.30
N GLY A 72 0.13 20.48 12.65
CA GLY A 72 1.15 19.60 12.09
C GLY A 72 0.67 18.79 10.89
N LEU A 73 1.62 18.44 10.03
CA LEU A 73 1.43 17.62 8.84
C LEU A 73 2.13 16.26 9.01
N GLY A 74 1.54 15.18 8.50
CA GLY A 74 2.20 13.91 8.30
C GLY A 74 2.08 13.49 6.84
N ILE A 75 3.08 12.79 6.30
CA ILE A 75 3.14 12.40 4.89
C ILE A 75 3.22 10.89 4.75
N SER A 76 2.25 10.31 4.06
CA SER A 76 2.21 8.94 3.56
C SER A 76 2.51 8.96 2.08
N SER A 77 3.30 8.03 1.57
CA SER A 77 3.54 7.95 0.13
C SER A 77 3.62 6.52 -0.38
N GLN A 78 3.36 6.37 -1.67
CA GLN A 78 3.65 5.12 -2.39
C GLN A 78 5.11 4.71 -2.16
N GLY A 79 5.36 3.41 -2.06
CA GLY A 79 6.70 2.86 -1.92
C GLY A 79 7.51 2.95 -3.21
N GLU A 80 8.82 2.87 -3.11
CA GLU A 80 9.80 2.66 -4.18
C GLU A 80 9.91 3.77 -5.25
N ALA A 81 8.93 4.67 -5.31
CA ALA A 81 8.93 5.78 -6.27
C ALA A 81 9.89 6.87 -5.83
N PHE A 82 10.75 7.31 -6.74
CA PHE A 82 11.75 8.34 -6.46
C PHE A 82 12.08 9.13 -7.72
N THR A 83 12.66 10.30 -7.51
CA THR A 83 13.30 11.15 -8.53
C THR A 83 14.69 11.60 -8.08
N LEU A 84 15.46 12.12 -9.02
CA LEU A 84 16.72 12.79 -8.77
C LEU A 84 16.53 14.30 -8.95
N ILE A 85 17.12 15.09 -8.06
CA ILE A 85 17.08 16.55 -8.15
C ILE A 85 18.49 17.15 -8.21
N ASP A 86 18.61 18.29 -8.86
CA ASP A 86 19.84 19.11 -8.88
C ASP A 86 19.97 19.97 -7.59
N ARG A 87 21.00 20.82 -7.54
CA ARG A 87 21.28 21.72 -6.40
C ARG A 87 20.24 22.83 -6.25
N GLU A 88 19.56 23.20 -7.32
CA GLU A 88 18.48 24.18 -7.36
C GLU A 88 17.14 23.55 -6.97
N GLY A 89 17.11 22.22 -6.76
CA GLY A 89 15.91 21.45 -6.38
C GLY A 89 15.01 21.10 -7.56
N LYS A 90 15.49 21.26 -8.80
CA LYS A 90 14.75 20.88 -10.01
C LYS A 90 14.85 19.37 -10.22
N ALA A 91 13.74 18.75 -10.59
CA ALA A 91 13.74 17.34 -10.98
C ALA A 91 14.53 17.13 -12.29
N LEU A 92 15.49 16.21 -12.25
CA LEU A 92 16.32 15.83 -13.39
C LEU A 92 15.64 14.78 -14.28
N CYS A 93 14.67 14.06 -13.75
CA CYS A 93 13.89 13.07 -14.46
C CYS A 93 12.49 12.93 -13.84
N ASN A 94 11.58 12.30 -14.57
CA ASN A 94 10.32 11.83 -14.01
C ASN A 94 10.56 10.84 -12.87
N ALA A 95 9.64 10.77 -11.91
CA ALA A 95 9.72 9.78 -10.84
C ALA A 95 9.40 8.38 -11.38
N LEU A 96 10.30 7.42 -11.14
CA LEU A 96 10.09 6.02 -11.51
C LEU A 96 9.27 5.33 -10.42
N VAL A 97 8.08 4.82 -10.79
CA VAL A 97 7.14 4.21 -9.81
C VAL A 97 7.34 2.70 -9.64
N SER A 98 6.61 2.08 -8.70
CA SER A 98 6.74 0.66 -8.36
C SER A 98 6.40 -0.29 -9.51
N SER A 99 5.52 0.09 -10.44
CA SER A 99 5.18 -0.71 -11.62
C SER A 99 6.20 -0.61 -12.77
N ASP A 100 7.22 0.23 -12.64
CA ASP A 100 8.31 0.30 -13.61
C ASP A 100 9.20 -0.96 -13.51
N SER A 101 9.36 -1.66 -14.63
CA SER A 101 10.11 -2.91 -14.72
C SER A 101 11.37 -2.83 -15.59
N ARG A 102 11.80 -1.59 -16.00
CA ARG A 102 12.98 -1.40 -16.85
C ARG A 102 14.26 -1.95 -16.26
N ALA A 103 14.32 -2.08 -14.94
CA ALA A 103 15.49 -2.55 -14.20
C ALA A 103 15.51 -4.08 -13.94
N ASN A 104 14.69 -4.86 -14.67
CA ASN A 104 14.58 -6.31 -14.43
C ASN A 104 15.92 -7.04 -14.53
N ASP A 105 16.72 -6.74 -15.55
CA ASP A 105 18.03 -7.39 -15.74
C ASP A 105 19.02 -7.07 -14.60
N TYR A 106 18.95 -5.84 -14.08
CA TYR A 106 19.74 -5.43 -12.91
C TYR A 106 19.32 -6.19 -11.65
N THR A 107 18.04 -6.49 -11.51
CA THR A 107 17.55 -7.28 -10.37
C THR A 107 18.19 -8.65 -10.32
N VAL A 108 18.30 -9.33 -11.46
CA VAL A 108 18.91 -10.66 -11.54
C VAL A 108 20.43 -10.59 -11.30
N SER A 109 21.14 -9.82 -12.14
CA SER A 109 22.60 -9.78 -12.14
C SER A 109 23.18 -9.28 -10.81
N TRP A 110 22.60 -8.23 -10.26
CA TRP A 110 23.08 -7.66 -8.99
C TRP A 110 22.79 -8.58 -7.79
N THR A 111 21.63 -9.25 -7.81
CA THR A 111 21.27 -10.19 -6.75
C THR A 111 22.16 -11.41 -6.74
N ASP A 112 22.54 -11.94 -7.92
CA ASP A 112 23.47 -13.06 -8.05
C ASP A 112 24.86 -12.69 -7.49
N GLU A 113 25.32 -11.46 -7.70
CA GLU A 113 26.61 -10.97 -7.18
C GLU A 113 26.56 -10.70 -5.66
N PHE A 114 25.54 -10.01 -5.18
CA PHE A 114 25.44 -9.60 -3.76
C PHE A 114 25.05 -10.74 -2.83
N GLY A 115 24.24 -11.66 -3.31
CA GLY A 115 23.68 -12.80 -2.59
C GLY A 115 22.26 -12.54 -2.06
N MET A 116 21.30 -13.32 -2.57
CA MET A 116 19.88 -13.25 -2.25
C MET A 116 19.60 -13.25 -0.74
N GLU A 117 20.16 -14.21 -0.01
CA GLU A 117 19.91 -14.35 1.43
C GLU A 117 20.49 -13.19 2.23
N LYS A 118 21.70 -12.74 1.88
CA LYS A 118 22.32 -11.58 2.50
C LYS A 118 21.48 -10.33 2.32
N LEU A 119 21.05 -10.07 1.08
CA LEU A 119 20.21 -8.91 0.77
C LEU A 119 18.89 -8.96 1.56
N TYR A 120 18.24 -10.12 1.59
CA TYR A 120 16.99 -10.29 2.35
C TYR A 120 17.19 -10.05 3.86
N ARG A 121 18.28 -10.51 4.46
CA ARG A 121 18.56 -10.28 5.89
C ARG A 121 18.86 -8.83 6.23
N ILE A 122 19.41 -8.05 5.29
CA ILE A 122 19.68 -6.62 5.47
C ILE A 122 18.38 -5.82 5.26
N THR A 123 17.73 -6.04 4.13
CA THR A 123 16.65 -5.15 3.66
C THR A 123 15.24 -5.63 4.02
N GLY A 124 15.11 -6.89 4.44
CA GLY A 124 13.82 -7.51 4.72
C GLY A 124 12.99 -7.83 3.47
N HIS A 125 13.53 -7.66 2.27
CA HIS A 125 12.79 -7.80 1.01
C HIS A 125 13.45 -8.80 0.07
N THR A 126 12.63 -9.55 -0.68
CA THR A 126 13.11 -10.32 -1.84
C THR A 126 13.30 -9.39 -3.03
N PRO A 127 14.38 -9.57 -3.82
CA PRO A 127 14.65 -8.72 -4.98
C PRO A 127 13.50 -8.72 -5.98
N HIS A 128 13.14 -7.52 -6.43
CA HIS A 128 12.14 -7.30 -7.47
C HIS A 128 12.41 -5.96 -8.17
N PRO A 129 12.19 -5.81 -9.48
CA PRO A 129 12.48 -4.57 -10.21
C PRO A 129 11.70 -3.34 -9.70
N MET A 130 10.63 -3.55 -8.92
CA MET A 130 9.87 -2.46 -8.31
C MET A 130 10.71 -1.60 -7.37
N PHE A 131 11.74 -2.15 -6.71
CA PHE A 131 12.50 -1.46 -5.69
C PHE A 131 13.46 -0.40 -6.24
N SER A 132 13.66 0.68 -5.49
CA SER A 132 14.45 1.85 -5.90
C SER A 132 15.89 1.48 -6.24
N LEU A 133 16.52 0.57 -5.49
CA LEU A 133 17.89 0.09 -5.71
C LEU A 133 18.16 -0.26 -7.18
N PHE A 134 17.34 -1.10 -7.78
CA PHE A 134 17.59 -1.59 -9.15
C PHE A 134 17.33 -0.52 -10.19
N LYS A 135 16.34 0.34 -9.97
CA LYS A 135 16.07 1.49 -10.84
C LYS A 135 17.18 2.54 -10.78
N LEU A 136 17.81 2.72 -9.62
CA LEU A 136 19.00 3.58 -9.46
C LEU A 136 20.20 3.05 -10.25
N LEU A 137 20.44 1.74 -10.20
CA LEU A 137 21.49 1.10 -11.03
C LEU A 137 21.22 1.32 -12.51
N TRP A 138 19.97 1.18 -12.94
CA TRP A 138 19.59 1.43 -14.32
C TRP A 138 19.84 2.91 -14.72
N ILE A 139 19.46 3.87 -13.88
CA ILE A 139 19.71 5.31 -14.14
C ILE A 139 21.22 5.58 -14.23
N ARG A 140 22.02 5.05 -13.29
CA ARG A 140 23.46 5.21 -13.27
C ARG A 140 24.12 4.82 -14.61
N ASP A 141 23.70 3.69 -15.15
CA ASP A 141 24.35 3.11 -16.32
C ASP A 141 23.75 3.60 -17.63
N ASN A 142 22.47 4.02 -17.66
CA ASN A 142 21.78 4.44 -18.90
C ASN A 142 21.59 5.96 -19.02
N LEU A 143 21.70 6.70 -17.90
CA LEU A 143 21.53 8.15 -17.86
C LEU A 143 22.67 8.81 -17.06
N PRO A 144 23.96 8.60 -17.46
CA PRO A 144 25.13 9.02 -16.68
C PRO A 144 25.19 10.54 -16.45
N GLU A 145 24.65 11.35 -17.35
CA GLU A 145 24.57 12.80 -17.18
C GLU A 145 23.65 13.16 -16.00
N ILE A 146 22.43 12.60 -15.97
CA ILE A 146 21.48 12.77 -14.85
C ILE A 146 22.09 12.26 -13.53
N TRP A 147 22.78 11.11 -13.57
CA TRP A 147 23.44 10.55 -12.41
C TRP A 147 24.53 11.48 -11.85
N SER A 148 25.34 12.07 -12.71
CA SER A 148 26.44 12.97 -12.31
C SER A 148 25.93 14.31 -11.74
N GLU A 149 24.81 14.82 -12.23
CA GLU A 149 24.18 16.07 -11.78
C GLU A 149 23.35 15.88 -10.50
N ALA A 150 23.00 14.64 -10.14
CA ALA A 150 22.14 14.35 -9.01
C ALA A 150 22.73 14.85 -7.69
N TYR A 151 22.09 15.86 -7.12
CA TYR A 151 22.39 16.37 -5.78
C TYR A 151 21.71 15.54 -4.69
N ARG A 152 20.41 15.21 -4.87
CA ARG A 152 19.62 14.36 -3.97
C ARG A 152 18.83 13.32 -4.76
N ILE A 153 18.54 12.21 -4.08
CA ILE A 153 17.66 11.11 -4.50
C ILE A 153 16.52 11.09 -3.51
N LEU A 154 15.31 11.47 -3.92
CA LEU A 154 14.19 11.67 -3.03
C LEU A 154 12.98 10.83 -3.46
N CYS A 155 12.36 10.16 -2.51
CA CYS A 155 11.02 9.59 -2.65
C CYS A 155 9.96 10.70 -2.48
N PHE A 156 8.68 10.39 -2.63
CA PHE A 156 7.66 11.45 -2.60
C PHE A 156 7.43 12.04 -1.20
N GLU A 157 7.66 11.29 -0.12
CA GLU A 157 7.58 11.81 1.25
C GLU A 157 8.59 12.93 1.45
N ASP A 158 9.86 12.63 1.30
CA ASP A 158 10.97 13.53 1.55
C ASP A 158 11.14 14.58 0.44
N LEU A 159 10.67 14.32 -0.78
CA LEU A 159 10.55 15.33 -1.82
C LEU A 159 9.53 16.41 -1.46
N LEU A 160 8.36 16.01 -0.92
CA LEU A 160 7.38 17.00 -0.47
C LEU A 160 7.93 17.80 0.72
N GLU A 161 8.62 17.17 1.67
CA GLU A 161 9.31 17.89 2.75
C GLU A 161 10.30 18.93 2.20
N TYR A 162 11.13 18.53 1.22
CA TYR A 162 12.07 19.43 0.56
C TYR A 162 11.36 20.61 -0.12
N ARG A 163 10.27 20.33 -0.85
CA ARG A 163 9.47 21.37 -1.51
C ARG A 163 8.71 22.28 -0.52
N LEU A 164 8.43 21.80 0.70
CA LEU A 164 7.89 22.62 1.79
C LEU A 164 8.96 23.49 2.48
N GLY A 165 10.22 23.39 2.05
CA GLY A 165 11.32 24.23 2.52
C GLY A 165 12.21 23.60 3.59
N ILE A 166 12.08 22.28 3.84
CA ILE A 166 12.96 21.53 4.74
C ILE A 166 14.17 21.08 3.93
N THR A 167 15.27 21.84 4.02
CA THR A 167 16.47 21.66 3.17
C THR A 167 17.26 20.38 3.45
N ASP A 168 17.11 19.80 4.66
CA ASP A 168 17.63 18.48 5.02
C ASP A 168 16.47 17.54 5.38
N PRO A 169 15.78 17.01 4.35
CA PRO A 169 14.57 16.22 4.54
C PRO A 169 14.85 14.89 5.24
N ALA A 170 13.80 14.30 5.80
CA ALA A 170 13.84 13.00 6.43
C ALA A 170 12.96 11.99 5.65
N MET A 171 13.23 10.72 5.85
CA MET A 171 12.43 9.62 5.29
C MET A 171 12.04 8.68 6.42
N GLY A 172 10.75 8.39 6.54
CA GLY A 172 10.26 7.42 7.51
C GLY A 172 10.85 6.02 7.26
N TRP A 173 11.28 5.31 8.31
CA TRP A 173 11.85 3.96 8.19
C TRP A 173 11.02 3.01 7.32
N PRO A 174 9.67 3.01 7.39
CA PRO A 174 8.87 2.15 6.51
C PRO A 174 9.04 2.45 5.02
N LEU A 175 9.33 3.70 4.64
CA LEU A 175 9.62 4.07 3.26
C LEU A 175 11.08 3.80 2.91
N ALA A 176 12.02 4.09 3.82
CA ALA A 176 13.43 3.80 3.65
C ALA A 176 13.66 2.30 3.36
N GLY A 177 12.95 1.41 4.06
CA GLY A 177 12.96 -0.03 3.79
C GLY A 177 12.59 -0.38 2.35
N ARG A 178 11.69 0.38 1.72
CA ARG A 178 11.24 0.15 0.34
C ARG A 178 12.28 0.55 -0.73
N THR A 179 13.37 1.18 -0.33
CA THR A 179 14.47 1.48 -1.26
C THR A 179 15.35 0.27 -1.56
N MET A 180 15.37 -0.74 -0.69
CA MET A 180 16.35 -1.85 -0.64
C MET A 180 17.80 -1.41 -0.43
N ILE A 181 18.02 -0.20 0.12
CA ILE A 181 19.34 0.31 0.53
C ILE A 181 19.44 0.38 2.05
N PHE A 182 18.30 0.34 2.72
CA PHE A 182 18.15 0.50 4.17
C PHE A 182 18.27 -0.84 4.90
N ASP A 183 19.04 -0.84 5.98
CA ASP A 183 19.13 -1.95 6.93
C ASP A 183 17.98 -1.84 7.94
N VAL A 184 17.02 -2.75 7.81
CA VAL A 184 15.79 -2.76 8.64
C VAL A 184 16.03 -3.19 10.09
N VAL A 185 17.21 -3.69 10.44
CA VAL A 185 17.58 -4.06 11.81
C VAL A 185 18.35 -2.94 12.50
N ASN A 186 19.31 -2.34 11.78
CA ASN A 186 20.17 -1.28 12.30
C ASN A 186 19.59 0.12 12.06
N HIS A 187 18.48 0.24 11.31
CA HIS A 187 17.79 1.49 10.97
C HIS A 187 18.72 2.56 10.38
N ALA A 188 19.55 2.13 9.44
CA ALA A 188 20.53 2.97 8.75
C ALA A 188 20.67 2.59 7.27
N TRP A 189 21.16 3.51 6.46
CA TRP A 189 21.61 3.19 5.11
C TRP A 189 22.79 2.21 5.19
N HIS A 190 22.76 1.13 4.40
CA HIS A 190 23.74 0.05 4.48
C HIS A 190 24.96 0.36 3.61
N ASP A 191 26.13 0.53 4.23
CA ASP A 191 27.36 1.03 3.58
C ASP A 191 27.80 0.16 2.38
N GLU A 192 27.79 -1.17 2.49
CA GLU A 192 28.19 -2.05 1.38
C GLU A 192 27.24 -1.95 0.18
N ILE A 193 25.93 -1.72 0.42
CA ILE A 193 24.96 -1.50 -0.66
C ILE A 193 25.23 -0.13 -1.30
N LEU A 194 25.49 0.90 -0.51
CA LEU A 194 25.86 2.23 -1.01
C LEU A 194 27.11 2.15 -1.88
N ASP A 195 28.17 1.52 -1.40
CA ASP A 195 29.44 1.38 -2.13
C ASP A 195 29.25 0.66 -3.48
N LYS A 196 28.51 -0.44 -3.50
CA LYS A 196 28.28 -1.22 -4.72
C LYS A 196 27.36 -0.52 -5.73
N THR A 197 26.45 0.33 -5.26
CA THR A 197 25.54 1.10 -6.14
C THR A 197 26.15 2.38 -6.63
N GLY A 198 27.12 2.94 -5.90
CA GLY A 198 27.70 4.25 -6.14
C GLY A 198 26.81 5.40 -5.65
N VAL A 199 25.79 5.10 -4.85
CA VAL A 199 24.95 6.11 -4.17
C VAL A 199 25.72 6.66 -2.98
N ARG A 200 25.87 7.97 -2.92
CA ARG A 200 26.49 8.63 -1.76
C ARG A 200 25.44 8.87 -0.68
N LYS A 201 25.80 8.62 0.56
CA LYS A 201 24.90 8.75 1.72
C LYS A 201 24.27 10.15 1.83
N GLU A 202 25.03 11.17 1.43
CA GLU A 202 24.59 12.57 1.44
C GLU A 202 23.52 12.89 0.38
N GLN A 203 23.35 12.00 -0.61
CA GLN A 203 22.27 12.13 -1.59
C GLN A 203 20.92 11.63 -1.06
N LEU A 204 20.93 10.81 -0.01
CA LEU A 204 19.73 10.26 0.61
C LEU A 204 19.27 11.12 1.78
N SER A 205 17.98 11.07 2.07
CA SER A 205 17.40 11.74 3.22
C SER A 205 17.77 11.04 4.53
N ARG A 206 17.64 11.74 5.66
CA ARG A 206 17.88 11.17 6.98
C ARG A 206 16.82 10.11 7.29
N PRO A 207 17.19 8.84 7.51
CA PRO A 207 16.20 7.82 7.89
C PRO A 207 15.78 8.04 9.35
N LEU A 208 14.53 8.36 9.59
CA LEU A 208 13.98 8.61 10.92
C LEU A 208 12.78 7.71 11.20
N ARG A 209 12.55 7.45 12.50
CA ARG A 209 11.33 6.76 12.93
C ARG A 209 10.10 7.58 12.50
N SER A 210 9.02 6.90 12.08
CA SER A 210 7.74 7.54 11.81
C SER A 210 7.25 8.34 13.01
N GLY A 211 6.69 9.53 12.77
CA GLY A 211 6.24 10.47 13.78
C GLY A 211 7.35 11.39 14.35
N THR A 212 8.58 11.30 13.84
CA THR A 212 9.65 12.24 14.21
C THR A 212 9.47 13.55 13.43
N VAL A 213 9.63 14.68 14.10
CA VAL A 213 9.58 15.99 13.45
C VAL A 213 10.75 16.13 12.49
N ALA A 214 10.47 16.18 11.20
CA ALA A 214 11.46 16.38 10.13
C ALA A 214 11.92 17.84 10.05
N GLY A 215 10.99 18.77 10.25
CA GLY A 215 11.22 20.20 10.22
C GLY A 215 9.92 21.01 10.23
N HIS A 216 10.02 22.28 9.84
CA HIS A 216 8.88 23.19 9.74
C HIS A 216 8.72 23.68 8.31
N VAL A 217 7.49 23.89 7.89
CA VAL A 217 7.20 24.49 6.58
C VAL A 217 7.75 25.92 6.56
N ALA A 218 8.46 26.28 5.48
CA ALA A 218 9.01 27.62 5.34
C ALA A 218 7.90 28.70 5.40
N PRO A 219 8.09 29.82 6.14
CA PRO A 219 7.00 30.77 6.41
C PRO A 219 6.29 31.31 5.18
N LYS A 220 7.02 31.54 4.08
CA LYS A 220 6.43 31.97 2.80
C LYS A 220 5.52 30.89 2.23
N ILE A 221 5.98 29.64 2.23
CA ILE A 221 5.22 28.49 1.69
C ILE A 221 3.99 28.23 2.59
N ALA A 222 4.13 28.31 3.91
CA ALA A 222 3.01 28.18 4.83
C ALA A 222 1.88 29.17 4.53
N ARG A 223 2.23 30.45 4.33
CA ARG A 223 1.24 31.49 3.91
C ARG A 223 0.58 31.17 2.58
N ASP A 224 1.37 30.74 1.58
CA ASP A 224 0.85 30.39 0.25
C ASP A 224 -0.09 29.17 0.28
N LEU A 225 0.05 28.32 1.30
CA LEU A 225 -0.76 27.11 1.51
C LEU A 225 -1.90 27.29 2.54
N ASN A 226 -2.13 28.50 3.05
CA ASN A 226 -3.07 28.79 4.12
C ASN A 226 -2.81 27.99 5.43
N LEU A 227 -1.55 27.72 5.71
CA LEU A 227 -1.10 27.06 6.92
C LEU A 227 -0.59 28.10 7.96
N ALA A 228 -0.50 27.67 9.22
CA ALA A 228 0.16 28.47 10.24
C ALA A 228 1.66 28.62 9.96
N GLU A 229 2.28 29.76 10.34
CA GLU A 229 3.69 30.03 10.02
C GLU A 229 4.69 29.05 10.66
N ASN A 230 4.31 28.38 11.73
CA ASN A 230 5.15 27.46 12.49
C ASN A 230 4.68 26.00 12.38
N VAL A 231 3.85 25.65 11.38
CA VAL A 231 3.39 24.30 11.18
C VAL A 231 4.58 23.35 10.95
N PHE A 232 4.63 22.26 11.69
CA PHE A 232 5.68 21.27 11.58
C PHE A 232 5.25 20.10 10.69
N VAL A 233 6.24 19.36 10.16
CA VAL A 233 6.06 18.14 9.38
C VAL A 233 6.68 16.99 10.14
N VAL A 234 5.97 15.88 10.25
CA VAL A 234 6.49 14.62 10.78
C VAL A 234 6.67 13.59 9.67
N THR A 235 7.69 12.75 9.84
CA THR A 235 7.86 11.57 8.99
C THR A 235 6.67 10.62 9.13
N GLY A 236 6.18 10.13 8.02
CA GLY A 236 5.18 9.07 7.95
C GLY A 236 5.81 7.77 7.46
N GLY A 237 5.82 7.57 6.14
CA GLY A 237 6.44 6.42 5.49
C GLY A 237 5.64 5.84 4.34
N HIS A 238 5.86 4.54 4.07
CA HIS A 238 5.14 3.77 3.05
C HIS A 238 3.63 3.70 3.36
N ASP A 239 2.79 3.85 2.34
CA ASP A 239 1.34 3.96 2.43
C ASP A 239 0.67 2.77 3.18
N GLN A 240 1.17 1.54 2.99
CA GLN A 240 0.57 0.36 3.61
C GLN A 240 0.71 0.35 5.14
N PRO A 241 1.89 0.55 5.75
CA PRO A 241 2.01 0.74 7.20
C PRO A 241 1.29 1.99 7.72
N CYS A 242 1.27 3.09 6.93
CA CYS A 242 0.50 4.28 7.31
C CYS A 242 -1.01 3.97 7.39
N ALA A 243 -1.54 3.23 6.43
CA ALA A 243 -2.92 2.78 6.45
C ALA A 243 -3.19 1.77 7.58
N ALA A 244 -2.20 0.92 7.90
CA ALA A 244 -2.31 0.00 9.04
C ALA A 244 -2.42 0.75 10.37
N LEU A 245 -1.62 1.78 10.59
CA LEU A 245 -1.74 2.68 11.75
C LEU A 245 -3.12 3.35 11.77
N GLY A 246 -3.55 3.94 10.64
CA GLY A 246 -4.84 4.61 10.51
C GLY A 246 -6.05 3.69 10.63
N ALA A 247 -5.86 2.38 10.53
CA ALA A 247 -6.87 1.36 10.84
C ALA A 247 -6.68 0.76 12.25
N GLY A 248 -5.70 1.24 13.02
CA GLY A 248 -5.41 0.75 14.36
C GLY A 248 -4.78 -0.64 14.40
N ALA A 249 -4.21 -1.15 13.31
CA ALA A 249 -3.48 -2.42 13.29
C ALA A 249 -2.06 -2.20 13.85
N ILE A 250 -1.97 -1.90 15.13
CA ILE A 250 -0.73 -1.53 15.85
C ILE A 250 -0.33 -2.55 16.93
N GLU A 251 -1.06 -3.63 17.07
CA GLU A 251 -0.80 -4.70 18.03
C GLU A 251 -0.48 -6.01 17.32
N PRO A 252 0.38 -6.87 17.90
CA PRO A 252 0.67 -8.16 17.33
C PRO A 252 -0.59 -9.01 17.13
N GLY A 253 -0.72 -9.58 15.95
CA GLY A 253 -1.87 -10.40 15.58
C GLY A 253 -3.07 -9.63 15.02
N ILE A 254 -3.01 -8.30 14.92
CA ILE A 254 -3.98 -7.49 14.18
C ILE A 254 -3.37 -7.12 12.82
N ALA A 255 -4.17 -7.26 11.77
CA ALA A 255 -3.77 -6.83 10.43
C ALA A 255 -4.83 -5.91 9.81
N VAL A 256 -4.40 -4.89 9.10
CA VAL A 256 -5.32 -4.20 8.19
C VAL A 256 -5.56 -5.08 6.96
N TYR A 257 -6.80 -5.10 6.50
CA TYR A 257 -7.21 -5.70 5.25
C TYR A 257 -7.78 -4.59 4.36
N ALA A 258 -6.95 -4.11 3.45
CA ALA A 258 -7.34 -3.10 2.46
C ALA A 258 -8.00 -3.81 1.26
N SER A 259 -9.32 -3.62 1.09
CA SER A 259 -10.10 -4.18 -0.02
C SER A 259 -10.54 -3.08 -0.97
N GLY A 260 -9.71 -2.86 -2.00
CA GLY A 260 -9.90 -1.88 -3.06
C GLY A 260 -9.86 -2.54 -4.45
N THR A 261 -9.31 -1.84 -5.44
CA THR A 261 -9.03 -2.38 -6.78
C THR A 261 -8.16 -3.63 -6.71
N VAL A 262 -7.14 -3.60 -5.85
CA VAL A 262 -6.32 -4.74 -5.40
C VAL A 262 -6.66 -5.04 -3.95
N GLU A 263 -6.23 -6.18 -3.43
CA GLU A 263 -6.40 -6.52 -2.02
C GLU A 263 -5.05 -6.74 -1.33
N CYS A 264 -4.95 -6.22 -0.10
CA CYS A 264 -3.71 -6.22 0.64
C CYS A 264 -3.96 -6.47 2.13
N ILE A 265 -3.10 -7.24 2.76
CA ILE A 265 -3.05 -7.38 4.22
C ILE A 265 -1.70 -6.89 4.75
N THR A 266 -1.75 -6.10 5.82
CA THR A 266 -0.55 -5.58 6.49
C THR A 266 -0.68 -5.84 7.98
N PRO A 267 -0.16 -6.98 8.47
CA PRO A 267 -0.11 -7.28 9.90
C PRO A 267 1.02 -6.56 10.60
N ALA A 268 0.85 -6.34 11.92
CA ALA A 268 1.84 -5.78 12.82
C ALA A 268 2.53 -6.87 13.64
N PHE A 269 3.86 -6.73 13.84
CA PHE A 269 4.71 -7.66 14.59
C PHE A 269 5.65 -6.93 15.53
N GLU A 270 6.07 -7.59 16.62
CA GLU A 270 7.03 -7.00 17.58
C GLU A 270 8.49 -7.09 17.14
N LYS A 271 8.83 -8.00 16.23
CA LYS A 271 10.22 -8.28 15.82
C LYS A 271 10.29 -8.57 14.32
N PRO A 272 11.38 -8.18 13.64
CA PRO A 272 11.61 -8.60 12.27
C PRO A 272 11.86 -10.11 12.22
N ILE A 273 11.32 -10.80 11.24
CA ILE A 273 11.51 -12.24 11.08
C ILE A 273 12.06 -12.53 9.68
N PHE A 274 13.22 -13.20 9.65
CA PHE A 274 13.91 -13.58 8.44
C PHE A 274 13.92 -15.10 8.29
N THR A 275 12.75 -15.68 7.94
CA THR A 275 12.63 -17.11 7.70
C THR A 275 12.70 -17.43 6.21
N ASP A 276 13.20 -18.62 5.90
CA ASP A 276 13.17 -19.17 4.53
C ASP A 276 11.75 -19.24 3.97
N ALA A 277 10.76 -19.49 4.83
CA ALA A 277 9.36 -19.56 4.41
C ALA A 277 8.88 -18.20 3.91
N LEU A 278 9.17 -17.10 4.61
CA LEU A 278 8.82 -15.76 4.15
C LEU A 278 9.55 -15.40 2.86
N ARG A 279 10.88 -15.60 2.84
CA ARG A 279 11.70 -15.31 1.67
C ARG A 279 11.24 -16.06 0.43
N LYS A 280 11.00 -17.37 0.51
CA LYS A 280 10.56 -18.21 -0.62
C LYS A 280 9.14 -17.88 -1.11
N ASN A 281 8.35 -17.23 -0.29
CA ASN A 281 7.00 -16.78 -0.61
C ASN A 281 6.90 -15.27 -0.86
N ASN A 282 8.03 -14.60 -1.10
CA ASN A 282 8.09 -13.16 -1.41
C ASN A 282 7.42 -12.26 -0.36
N LEU A 283 7.41 -12.70 0.89
CA LEU A 283 6.90 -11.91 2.00
C LEU A 283 8.06 -11.17 2.67
N CYS A 284 7.87 -9.87 2.82
CA CYS A 284 8.87 -8.99 3.41
C CYS A 284 8.77 -8.94 4.94
N THR A 285 9.77 -8.34 5.56
CA THR A 285 9.73 -7.85 6.95
C THR A 285 10.42 -6.49 6.97
N TYR A 286 9.72 -5.45 7.42
CA TYR A 286 10.24 -4.08 7.48
C TYR A 286 9.49 -3.27 8.54
N ASP A 287 9.91 -2.05 8.80
CA ASP A 287 9.32 -1.24 9.84
C ASP A 287 7.84 -0.95 9.61
N HIS A 288 7.07 -0.99 10.68
CA HIS A 288 5.72 -0.46 10.75
C HIS A 288 5.77 1.02 11.13
N THR A 289 4.73 1.78 10.75
CA THR A 289 4.59 3.20 11.14
C THR A 289 4.35 3.35 12.65
N ALA A 290 3.77 2.33 13.31
CA ALA A 290 3.68 2.30 14.77
C ALA A 290 5.06 2.02 15.39
N PRO A 291 5.50 2.81 16.41
CA PRO A 291 6.81 2.66 17.00
C PRO A 291 7.09 1.27 17.58
N GLY A 292 8.26 0.73 17.28
CA GLY A 292 8.70 -0.58 17.79
C GLY A 292 8.02 -1.79 17.15
N MET A 293 7.21 -1.58 16.12
CA MET A 293 6.53 -2.62 15.38
C MET A 293 7.15 -2.81 13.98
N TYR A 294 7.01 -4.02 13.46
CA TYR A 294 7.36 -4.39 12.09
C TYR A 294 6.11 -4.84 11.35
N ALA A 295 6.19 -4.84 10.03
CA ALA A 295 5.11 -5.25 9.15
C ALA A 295 5.61 -6.19 8.04
N THR A 296 4.70 -6.91 7.45
CA THR A 296 4.81 -7.44 6.09
C THR A 296 3.65 -6.92 5.26
N VAL A 297 3.77 -7.04 3.96
CA VAL A 297 2.66 -6.76 3.03
C VAL A 297 2.45 -8.00 2.18
N ALA A 298 1.28 -8.58 2.30
CA ALA A 298 0.83 -9.63 1.40
C ALA A 298 -0.33 -9.11 0.56
N PHE A 299 -0.29 -9.33 -0.76
CA PHE A 299 -1.24 -8.69 -1.66
C PHE A 299 -1.62 -9.56 -2.85
N SER A 300 -2.84 -9.34 -3.34
CA SER A 300 -3.33 -9.82 -4.63
C SER A 300 -3.59 -8.63 -5.55
N LEU A 301 -3.05 -8.68 -6.76
CA LEU A 301 -3.31 -7.66 -7.79
C LEU A 301 -4.71 -7.79 -8.40
N THR A 302 -5.40 -8.90 -8.12
CA THR A 302 -6.82 -9.09 -8.41
C THR A 302 -7.62 -8.92 -7.11
N GLY A 303 -8.47 -7.92 -7.07
CA GLY A 303 -9.35 -7.60 -5.94
C GLY A 303 -10.70 -7.11 -6.46
N GLY A 304 -11.12 -5.90 -6.11
CA GLY A 304 -12.36 -5.29 -6.63
C GLY A 304 -12.40 -5.10 -8.16
N ASN A 305 -11.23 -5.11 -8.83
CA ASN A 305 -11.16 -5.10 -10.30
C ASN A 305 -11.83 -6.32 -10.95
N ILE A 306 -11.86 -7.48 -10.31
CA ILE A 306 -12.59 -8.66 -10.84
C ILE A 306 -14.10 -8.46 -10.76
N LEU A 307 -14.60 -7.82 -9.70
CA LEU A 307 -16.00 -7.47 -9.58
C LEU A 307 -16.40 -6.38 -10.58
N LYS A 308 -15.49 -5.41 -10.82
CA LYS A 308 -15.67 -4.42 -11.89
C LYS A 308 -15.76 -5.08 -13.25
N TRP A 309 -14.82 -5.97 -13.57
CA TRP A 309 -14.85 -6.75 -14.82
C TRP A 309 -16.17 -7.54 -14.94
N PHE A 310 -16.58 -8.23 -13.89
CA PHE A 310 -17.84 -8.97 -13.92
C PHE A 310 -19.07 -8.07 -14.16
N ARG A 311 -19.12 -6.88 -13.52
CA ARG A 311 -20.16 -5.88 -13.79
C ARG A 311 -20.17 -5.45 -15.25
N ASP A 312 -19.00 -5.13 -15.78
CA ASP A 312 -18.89 -4.57 -17.14
C ASP A 312 -19.27 -5.62 -18.22
N GLU A 313 -18.91 -6.88 -18.03
CA GLU A 313 -19.18 -7.95 -18.99
C GLU A 313 -20.56 -8.62 -18.82
N PHE A 314 -21.00 -8.81 -17.57
CA PHE A 314 -22.20 -9.59 -17.24
C PHE A 314 -23.29 -8.82 -16.50
N GLY A 315 -23.03 -7.61 -16.00
CA GLY A 315 -23.91 -6.85 -15.11
C GLY A 315 -24.69 -5.70 -15.78
N LYS A 316 -24.98 -5.78 -17.08
CA LYS A 316 -25.69 -4.70 -17.81
C LYS A 316 -27.07 -4.39 -17.21
N MET A 317 -27.83 -5.42 -16.84
CA MET A 317 -29.17 -5.26 -16.26
C MET A 317 -29.13 -4.51 -14.91
N GLU A 318 -28.19 -4.86 -14.06
CA GLU A 318 -27.99 -4.21 -12.76
C GLU A 318 -27.50 -2.77 -12.93
N THR A 319 -26.61 -2.54 -13.90
CA THR A 319 -26.12 -1.20 -14.23
C THR A 319 -27.25 -0.28 -14.72
N GLU A 320 -28.16 -0.80 -15.55
CA GLU A 320 -29.34 -0.04 -16.01
C GLU A 320 -30.38 0.16 -14.89
N ALA A 321 -30.60 -0.85 -14.05
CA ALA A 321 -31.49 -0.75 -12.90
C ALA A 321 -30.95 0.27 -11.89
N ALA A 322 -29.66 0.24 -11.60
CA ALA A 322 -29.01 1.17 -10.68
C ALA A 322 -29.15 2.64 -11.11
N LYS A 323 -29.05 2.92 -12.43
CA LYS A 323 -29.29 4.27 -12.96
C LYS A 323 -30.70 4.76 -12.71
N LYS A 324 -31.71 3.86 -12.77
CA LYS A 324 -33.12 4.21 -12.54
C LYS A 324 -33.45 4.41 -11.06
N THR A 325 -32.81 3.62 -10.19
CA THR A 325 -33.09 3.63 -8.75
C THR A 325 -32.10 4.47 -7.94
N GLN A 326 -31.08 5.05 -8.59
CA GLN A 326 -30.00 5.85 -7.97
C GLN A 326 -29.25 5.08 -6.87
N CYS A 327 -29.07 3.77 -7.05
CA CYS A 327 -28.27 2.93 -6.15
C CYS A 327 -26.95 2.51 -6.80
N ASP A 328 -26.07 1.87 -6.02
CA ASP A 328 -24.82 1.31 -6.54
C ASP A 328 -25.08 0.00 -7.28
N PRO A 329 -24.66 -0.19 -8.56
CA PRO A 329 -24.84 -1.44 -9.28
C PRO A 329 -24.15 -2.62 -8.62
N TYR A 330 -23.10 -2.39 -7.83
CA TYR A 330 -22.45 -3.43 -7.05
C TYR A 330 -23.35 -4.00 -5.94
N ASP A 331 -24.16 -3.18 -5.30
CA ASP A 331 -25.12 -3.67 -4.29
C ASP A 331 -26.12 -4.63 -4.91
N LEU A 332 -26.68 -4.28 -6.09
CA LEU A 332 -27.61 -5.15 -6.82
C LEU A 332 -26.99 -6.47 -7.26
N LEU A 333 -25.71 -6.45 -7.67
CA LEU A 333 -24.98 -7.66 -8.01
C LEU A 333 -24.72 -8.53 -6.79
N LEU A 334 -24.21 -7.95 -5.72
CA LEU A 334 -23.86 -8.65 -4.49
C LEU A 334 -25.08 -9.25 -3.78
N ASP A 335 -26.25 -8.60 -3.90
CA ASP A 335 -27.51 -9.11 -3.35
C ASP A 335 -28.01 -10.40 -4.04
N GLN A 336 -27.57 -10.64 -5.29
CA GLN A 336 -27.90 -11.86 -6.02
C GLN A 336 -26.99 -13.05 -5.70
N MET A 337 -25.94 -12.87 -4.87
CA MET A 337 -25.07 -13.99 -4.51
C MET A 337 -25.87 -15.11 -3.82
N PRO A 338 -25.71 -16.37 -4.21
CA PRO A 338 -26.24 -17.50 -3.45
C PRO A 338 -25.75 -17.48 -1.99
N GLU A 339 -26.54 -17.98 -1.06
CA GLU A 339 -26.09 -18.10 0.34
C GLU A 339 -25.05 -19.21 0.49
N GLU A 340 -25.30 -20.35 -0.15
CA GLU A 340 -24.39 -21.49 -0.11
C GLU A 340 -23.08 -21.22 -0.84
N PRO A 341 -21.94 -21.78 -0.40
CA PRO A 341 -20.67 -21.73 -1.12
C PRO A 341 -20.81 -22.19 -2.57
N SER A 342 -20.14 -21.51 -3.47
CA SER A 342 -20.13 -21.92 -4.89
C SER A 342 -19.54 -23.33 -5.06
N ARG A 343 -20.03 -24.10 -6.01
CA ARG A 343 -19.43 -25.39 -6.41
C ARG A 343 -18.16 -25.19 -7.23
N LEU A 344 -17.98 -24.00 -7.80
CA LEU A 344 -16.84 -23.67 -8.64
C LEU A 344 -15.59 -23.37 -7.79
N LEU A 345 -14.42 -23.62 -8.39
CA LEU A 345 -13.12 -23.17 -7.88
C LEU A 345 -12.53 -22.18 -8.88
N VAL A 346 -12.06 -21.04 -8.40
CA VAL A 346 -11.48 -20.00 -9.24
C VAL A 346 -10.07 -19.68 -8.78
N LEU A 347 -9.12 -19.71 -9.73
CA LEU A 347 -7.80 -19.11 -9.58
C LEU A 347 -7.91 -17.65 -10.08
N PRO A 348 -7.85 -16.62 -9.22
CA PRO A 348 -8.31 -15.29 -9.57
C PRO A 348 -7.24 -14.43 -10.26
N TYR A 349 -6.32 -15.01 -11.03
CA TYR A 349 -5.23 -14.27 -11.67
C TYR A 349 -5.66 -13.65 -13.01
N PHE A 350 -6.63 -12.74 -12.95
CA PHE A 350 -7.05 -11.88 -14.04
C PHE A 350 -6.06 -10.75 -14.32
N THR A 351 -5.14 -10.55 -13.42
CA THR A 351 -3.92 -9.76 -13.49
C THR A 351 -2.74 -10.65 -13.11
N PRO A 352 -1.47 -10.23 -13.24
CA PRO A 352 -0.36 -10.96 -12.65
C PRO A 352 -0.60 -11.30 -11.18
N SER A 353 -0.01 -12.39 -10.69
CA SER A 353 -0.15 -12.74 -9.27
C SER A 353 0.66 -11.79 -8.39
N GLY A 354 0.13 -11.50 -7.21
CA GLY A 354 0.87 -10.90 -6.12
C GLY A 354 1.65 -11.96 -5.32
N THR A 355 1.72 -11.76 -4.00
CA THR A 355 2.28 -12.76 -3.08
C THR A 355 1.37 -14.00 -3.03
N PRO A 356 1.90 -15.22 -2.94
CA PRO A 356 3.32 -15.51 -2.75
C PRO A 356 4.15 -15.65 -4.04
N TYR A 357 3.55 -15.64 -5.22
CA TYR A 357 4.20 -16.17 -6.43
C TYR A 357 4.96 -15.14 -7.25
N PHE A 358 4.51 -13.87 -7.29
CA PHE A 358 5.05 -12.82 -8.18
C PHE A 358 5.16 -13.28 -9.65
N ASP A 359 4.17 -14.04 -10.11
CA ASP A 359 4.16 -14.61 -11.45
C ASP A 359 3.39 -13.73 -12.43
N ILE A 360 4.11 -13.12 -13.36
CA ILE A 360 3.54 -12.27 -14.42
C ILE A 360 2.92 -13.07 -15.57
N SER A 361 3.21 -14.37 -15.63
CA SER A 361 2.81 -15.24 -16.73
C SER A 361 1.52 -16.02 -16.47
N VAL A 362 1.12 -16.16 -15.20
CA VAL A 362 -0.07 -16.93 -14.83
C VAL A 362 -1.36 -16.25 -15.33
N ARG A 363 -2.37 -17.07 -15.60
CA ARG A 363 -3.71 -16.61 -16.00
C ARG A 363 -4.76 -17.18 -15.06
N GLY A 364 -5.90 -16.46 -14.95
CA GLY A 364 -7.06 -16.92 -14.23
C GLY A 364 -7.68 -18.17 -14.82
N ALA A 365 -8.29 -18.98 -13.96
CA ALA A 365 -8.99 -20.21 -14.38
C ALA A 365 -10.24 -20.44 -13.54
N VAL A 366 -11.27 -21.02 -14.15
CA VAL A 366 -12.52 -21.41 -13.51
C VAL A 366 -12.72 -22.91 -13.72
N PHE A 367 -12.94 -23.64 -12.64
CA PHE A 367 -13.13 -25.09 -12.65
C PHE A 367 -14.50 -25.48 -12.12
N GLY A 368 -15.11 -26.53 -12.68
CA GLY A 368 -16.36 -27.11 -12.20
C GLY A 368 -17.61 -26.56 -12.87
N LEU A 369 -17.49 -25.85 -14.00
CA LEU A 369 -18.64 -25.38 -14.79
C LEU A 369 -19.47 -26.55 -15.32
N ASP A 370 -20.79 -26.43 -15.19
CA ASP A 370 -21.78 -27.29 -15.83
C ASP A 370 -22.96 -26.46 -16.37
N LEU A 371 -23.92 -27.12 -17.02
CA LEU A 371 -25.08 -26.44 -17.63
C LEU A 371 -26.04 -25.82 -16.60
N SER A 372 -25.92 -26.16 -15.33
CA SER A 372 -26.70 -25.58 -14.23
C SER A 372 -26.01 -24.37 -13.58
N THR A 373 -24.77 -24.07 -13.94
CA THR A 373 -24.02 -22.96 -13.38
C THR A 373 -24.69 -21.63 -13.71
N THR A 374 -25.01 -20.87 -12.69
CA THR A 374 -25.62 -19.55 -12.86
C THR A 374 -24.58 -18.44 -12.88
N ARG A 375 -24.95 -17.30 -13.48
CA ARG A 375 -24.15 -16.07 -13.45
C ARG A 375 -23.80 -15.63 -12.02
N SER A 376 -24.75 -15.68 -11.11
CA SER A 376 -24.55 -15.26 -9.72
C SER A 376 -23.64 -16.24 -8.96
N GLU A 377 -23.69 -17.54 -9.27
CA GLU A 377 -22.75 -18.52 -8.73
C GLU A 377 -21.31 -18.26 -9.22
N LEU A 378 -21.14 -17.94 -10.52
CA LEU A 378 -19.84 -17.57 -11.07
C LEU A 378 -19.28 -16.32 -10.38
N MET A 379 -20.09 -15.26 -10.19
CA MET A 379 -19.67 -14.06 -9.48
C MET A 379 -19.21 -14.39 -8.05
N LYS A 380 -19.98 -15.18 -7.32
CA LYS A 380 -19.60 -15.61 -5.97
C LYS A 380 -18.26 -16.36 -5.99
N ALA A 381 -18.07 -17.28 -6.92
CA ALA A 381 -16.82 -18.05 -7.06
C ALA A 381 -15.60 -17.16 -7.32
N LEU A 382 -15.76 -16.13 -8.14
CA LEU A 382 -14.70 -15.14 -8.39
C LEU A 382 -14.28 -14.42 -7.10
N LEU A 383 -15.26 -14.00 -6.28
CA LEU A 383 -14.98 -13.33 -5.00
C LEU A 383 -14.43 -14.29 -3.94
N GLU A 384 -14.90 -15.57 -3.93
CA GLU A 384 -14.31 -16.63 -3.11
C GLU A 384 -12.84 -16.87 -3.47
N GLY A 385 -12.50 -16.88 -4.78
CA GLY A 385 -11.13 -17.02 -5.26
C GLY A 385 -10.20 -15.91 -4.72
N VAL A 386 -10.65 -14.66 -4.78
CA VAL A 386 -9.89 -13.52 -4.22
C VAL A 386 -9.69 -13.68 -2.72
N ALA A 387 -10.72 -14.07 -1.99
CA ALA A 387 -10.61 -14.29 -0.54
C ALA A 387 -9.70 -15.49 -0.19
N PHE A 388 -9.62 -16.53 -1.05
CA PHE A 388 -8.67 -17.63 -0.90
C PHE A 388 -7.22 -17.19 -1.07
N GLU A 389 -6.91 -16.21 -1.92
CA GLU A 389 -5.56 -15.64 -2.01
C GLU A 389 -5.13 -14.99 -0.70
N ILE A 390 -6.02 -14.23 -0.08
CA ILE A 390 -5.77 -13.64 1.24
C ILE A 390 -5.57 -14.74 2.29
N ARG A 391 -6.42 -15.77 2.28
CA ARG A 391 -6.28 -16.92 3.19
C ARG A 391 -4.96 -17.67 2.99
N LEU A 392 -4.51 -17.84 1.74
CA LEU A 392 -3.23 -18.49 1.41
C LEU A 392 -2.06 -17.72 2.04
N ASN A 393 -2.05 -16.39 1.90
CA ASN A 393 -1.02 -15.55 2.49
C ASN A 393 -1.05 -15.60 4.03
N LEU A 394 -2.23 -15.59 4.64
CA LEU A 394 -2.39 -15.74 6.10
C LEU A 394 -1.89 -17.11 6.59
N ASP A 395 -2.12 -18.16 5.82
CA ASP A 395 -1.64 -19.51 6.15
C ASP A 395 -0.11 -19.60 6.11
N ILE A 396 0.53 -18.97 5.11
CA ILE A 396 1.99 -18.84 5.00
C ILE A 396 2.56 -18.05 6.19
N LEU A 397 1.94 -16.93 6.54
CA LEU A 397 2.34 -16.12 7.70
C LEU A 397 2.27 -16.95 8.99
N ARG A 398 1.19 -17.68 9.19
CA ARG A 398 1.01 -18.55 10.35
C ARG A 398 2.09 -19.63 10.42
N GLN A 399 2.41 -20.28 9.31
CA GLN A 399 3.49 -21.28 9.22
C GLN A 399 4.87 -20.67 9.45
N SER A 400 5.04 -19.39 9.20
CA SER A 400 6.25 -18.62 9.44
C SER A 400 6.35 -18.06 10.88
N GLY A 401 5.40 -18.38 11.75
CA GLY A 401 5.39 -17.93 13.13
C GLY A 401 4.57 -16.66 13.40
N TYR A 402 3.85 -16.13 12.39
CA TYR A 402 2.99 -14.96 12.54
C TYR A 402 1.51 -15.34 12.59
N ALA A 403 0.92 -15.31 13.76
CA ALA A 403 -0.50 -15.56 13.93
C ALA A 403 -1.29 -14.25 13.84
N VAL A 404 -1.95 -14.02 12.71
CA VAL A 404 -3.00 -12.99 12.64
C VAL A 404 -4.27 -13.54 13.30
N ARG A 405 -4.90 -12.74 14.16
CA ARG A 405 -6.09 -13.09 14.93
C ARG A 405 -7.32 -12.27 14.53
N GLU A 406 -7.11 -11.08 14.02
CA GLU A 406 -8.14 -10.13 13.63
C GLU A 406 -7.75 -9.41 12.35
N LEU A 407 -8.71 -9.26 11.44
CA LEU A 407 -8.59 -8.42 10.25
C LEU A 407 -9.43 -7.16 10.42
N ARG A 408 -8.83 -6.00 10.25
CA ARG A 408 -9.50 -4.70 10.21
C ARG A 408 -9.69 -4.27 8.77
N LEU A 409 -10.93 -4.34 8.31
CA LEU A 409 -11.28 -4.12 6.91
C LEU A 409 -11.52 -2.65 6.62
N ILE A 410 -10.83 -2.16 5.59
CA ILE A 410 -10.97 -0.79 5.05
C ILE A 410 -11.17 -0.85 3.52
N GLY A 411 -11.61 0.27 2.96
CA GLY A 411 -11.80 0.42 1.51
C GLY A 411 -13.20 0.03 1.03
N GLY A 412 -13.38 0.04 -0.31
CA GLY A 412 -14.69 -0.16 -0.93
C GLY A 412 -15.35 -1.51 -0.63
N GLY A 413 -14.54 -2.57 -0.43
CA GLY A 413 -15.02 -3.90 -0.10
C GLY A 413 -15.67 -4.02 1.29
N ALA A 414 -15.51 -3.01 2.15
CA ALA A 414 -16.13 -2.95 3.47
C ALA A 414 -17.61 -2.49 3.43
N ARG A 415 -18.08 -1.93 2.31
CA ARG A 415 -19.41 -1.32 2.22
C ARG A 415 -20.54 -2.34 2.22
N SER A 416 -20.35 -3.50 1.58
CA SER A 416 -21.40 -4.53 1.49
C SER A 416 -21.29 -5.55 2.62
N PRO A 417 -22.29 -5.67 3.54
CA PRO A 417 -22.29 -6.66 4.59
C PRO A 417 -22.19 -8.10 4.06
N ARG A 418 -22.82 -8.40 2.92
CA ARG A 418 -22.75 -9.74 2.27
C ARG A 418 -21.33 -10.05 1.79
N HIS A 419 -20.64 -9.09 1.22
CA HIS A 419 -19.25 -9.26 0.78
C HIS A 419 -18.30 -9.45 1.98
N VAL A 420 -18.50 -8.69 3.06
CA VAL A 420 -17.73 -8.84 4.30
C VAL A 420 -17.96 -10.21 4.93
N GLN A 421 -19.21 -10.71 4.95
CA GLN A 421 -19.53 -12.04 5.46
C GLN A 421 -18.84 -13.12 4.61
N LEU A 422 -18.91 -13.01 3.27
CA LEU A 422 -18.22 -13.94 2.37
C LEU A 422 -16.72 -14.01 2.66
N LYS A 423 -16.07 -12.85 2.80
CA LYS A 423 -14.63 -12.77 3.14
C LYS A 423 -14.34 -13.45 4.48
N SER A 424 -15.13 -13.15 5.51
CA SER A 424 -14.98 -13.76 6.84
C SER A 424 -15.13 -15.29 6.78
N ASP A 425 -16.11 -15.80 6.04
CA ASP A 425 -16.39 -17.23 5.89
C ASP A 425 -15.26 -17.96 5.14
N VAL A 426 -14.79 -17.40 4.01
CA VAL A 426 -13.73 -17.99 3.19
C VAL A 426 -12.38 -17.97 3.91
N ILE A 427 -12.04 -16.83 4.51
CA ILE A 427 -10.78 -16.65 5.25
C ILE A 427 -10.80 -17.46 6.56
N GLY A 428 -11.99 -17.64 7.15
CA GLY A 428 -12.17 -18.36 8.41
C GLY A 428 -11.77 -17.55 9.64
N MET A 429 -11.84 -16.22 9.56
CA MET A 429 -11.42 -15.30 10.64
C MET A 429 -12.44 -14.18 10.86
N PRO A 430 -12.51 -13.64 12.10
CA PRO A 430 -13.28 -12.44 12.36
C PRO A 430 -12.75 -11.25 11.57
N ILE A 431 -13.68 -10.46 11.01
CA ILE A 431 -13.38 -9.21 10.34
C ILE A 431 -14.07 -8.07 11.08
N THR A 432 -13.30 -7.11 11.53
CA THR A 432 -13.78 -5.85 12.13
C THR A 432 -13.87 -4.79 11.04
N VAL A 433 -15.08 -4.26 10.83
CA VAL A 433 -15.33 -3.16 9.88
C VAL A 433 -15.11 -1.84 10.59
N LEU A 434 -14.38 -0.94 9.95
CA LEU A 434 -14.05 0.39 10.47
C LEU A 434 -14.76 1.47 9.65
N ASP A 435 -15.14 2.58 10.31
CA ASP A 435 -15.58 3.81 9.63
C ASP A 435 -14.36 4.69 9.31
N VAL A 436 -13.46 4.14 8.50
CA VAL A 436 -12.24 4.83 8.07
C VAL A 436 -12.14 4.77 6.56
N THR A 437 -12.29 5.91 5.91
CA THR A 437 -12.23 6.00 4.44
C THR A 437 -10.83 6.32 3.93
N GLU A 438 -10.05 7.09 4.70
CA GLU A 438 -8.73 7.59 4.30
C GLU A 438 -7.67 7.19 5.34
N ALA A 439 -7.46 5.88 5.47
CA ALA A 439 -6.62 5.31 6.53
C ALA A 439 -5.16 5.78 6.47
N GLY A 440 -4.55 5.92 5.28
CA GLY A 440 -3.19 6.45 5.11
C GLY A 440 -3.06 7.86 5.69
N CYS A 441 -3.96 8.76 5.29
CA CYS A 441 -4.00 10.13 5.83
C CYS A 441 -4.27 10.16 7.34
N MET A 442 -5.19 9.32 7.83
CA MET A 442 -5.50 9.24 9.25
C MET A 442 -4.30 8.78 10.07
N GLY A 443 -3.57 7.77 9.62
CA GLY A 443 -2.39 7.26 10.31
C GLY A 443 -1.30 8.32 10.48
N VAL A 444 -0.98 9.05 9.41
CA VAL A 444 0.06 10.10 9.51
C VAL A 444 -0.43 11.36 10.25
N ALA A 445 -1.73 11.65 10.24
CA ALA A 445 -2.30 12.70 11.10
C ALA A 445 -2.25 12.33 12.59
N MET A 446 -2.42 11.04 12.93
CA MET A 446 -2.20 10.53 14.30
C MET A 446 -0.76 10.73 14.75
N LEU A 447 0.23 10.51 13.85
CA LEU A 447 1.64 10.77 14.15
C LEU A 447 1.88 12.26 14.41
N ALA A 448 1.32 13.14 13.58
CA ALA A 448 1.44 14.60 13.78
C ALA A 448 0.82 15.02 15.11
N ARG A 449 -0.36 14.47 15.45
CA ARG A 449 -0.97 14.75 16.77
C ARG A 449 -0.13 14.21 17.91
N SER A 450 0.36 12.99 17.82
CA SER A 450 1.23 12.37 18.82
C SER A 450 2.46 13.24 19.12
N ALA A 451 3.14 13.71 18.07
CA ALA A 451 4.29 14.62 18.20
C ALA A 451 3.92 15.95 18.87
N HIS A 452 2.76 16.54 18.49
CA HIS A 452 2.31 17.82 19.05
C HIS A 452 1.97 17.72 20.54
N VAL A 453 1.14 16.75 20.93
CA VAL A 453 0.68 16.62 22.31
C VAL A 453 1.63 15.81 23.19
N LYS A 454 2.73 15.28 22.63
CA LYS A 454 3.75 14.45 23.30
C LYS A 454 3.14 13.23 24.01
N LYS A 455 2.21 12.57 23.35
CA LYS A 455 1.58 11.31 23.78
C LYS A 455 1.96 10.17 22.86
N ASP A 456 1.91 8.95 23.37
CA ASP A 456 2.12 7.77 22.53
C ASP A 456 1.07 7.72 21.42
N VAL A 457 1.49 7.32 20.22
CA VAL A 457 0.58 7.22 19.08
C VAL A 457 -0.47 6.13 19.29
N SER A 458 -0.20 5.13 20.11
CA SER A 458 -1.17 4.08 20.47
C SER A 458 -2.38 4.68 21.21
N ASP A 459 -2.16 5.63 22.14
CA ASP A 459 -3.25 6.33 22.84
C ASP A 459 -4.12 7.12 21.86
N ILE A 460 -3.48 7.79 20.91
CA ILE A 460 -4.20 8.53 19.85
C ILE A 460 -5.01 7.56 19.01
N THR A 461 -4.39 6.47 18.57
CA THR A 461 -5.05 5.44 17.75
C THR A 461 -6.28 4.87 18.45
N HIS A 462 -6.16 4.45 19.71
CA HIS A 462 -7.30 3.94 20.47
C HIS A 462 -8.42 4.96 20.65
N SER A 463 -8.09 6.25 20.74
CA SER A 463 -9.09 7.31 20.85
C SER A 463 -9.81 7.63 19.53
N TRP A 464 -9.11 7.51 18.40
CA TRP A 464 -9.63 7.89 17.08
C TRP A 464 -10.35 6.73 16.36
N ILE A 465 -9.84 5.50 16.49
CA ILE A 465 -10.40 4.34 15.79
C ILE A 465 -11.57 3.75 16.56
N LYS A 466 -12.72 3.69 15.87
CA LYS A 466 -13.93 3.10 16.44
C LYS A 466 -14.43 1.99 15.50
N PRO A 467 -14.46 0.73 15.97
CA PRO A 467 -15.11 -0.35 15.24
C PRO A 467 -16.60 -0.06 15.03
N VAL A 468 -17.08 -0.30 13.81
CA VAL A 468 -18.51 -0.20 13.47
C VAL A 468 -19.22 -1.53 13.75
N SER A 469 -18.60 -2.61 13.29
CA SER A 469 -19.13 -3.96 13.47
C SER A 469 -18.03 -5.00 13.42
N GLN A 470 -18.32 -6.17 13.96
CA GLN A 470 -17.45 -7.35 13.81
C GLN A 470 -18.27 -8.48 13.20
N VAL A 471 -17.79 -9.03 12.09
CA VAL A 471 -18.38 -10.16 11.39
C VAL A 471 -17.57 -11.41 11.67
N LYS A 472 -18.23 -12.49 12.13
CA LYS A 472 -17.60 -13.78 12.43
C LYS A 472 -17.93 -14.81 11.34
N PRO A 473 -17.02 -15.77 11.09
CA PRO A 473 -17.30 -16.84 10.14
C PRO A 473 -18.51 -17.67 10.53
N LYS A 474 -19.39 -17.98 9.56
CA LYS A 474 -20.55 -18.87 9.72
C LYS A 474 -20.35 -20.22 9.02
N SER A 475 -19.64 -20.23 7.89
CA SER A 475 -19.52 -21.39 7.00
C SER A 475 -18.06 -21.87 6.82
N ALA A 476 -17.18 -21.60 7.78
CA ALA A 476 -15.75 -21.90 7.67
C ALA A 476 -15.43 -23.38 7.39
N GLY A 477 -16.21 -24.32 7.89
CA GLY A 477 -15.98 -25.77 7.70
C GLY A 477 -16.03 -26.21 6.24
N ILE A 478 -16.96 -25.67 5.43
CA ILE A 478 -17.07 -25.98 4.00
C ILE A 478 -15.90 -25.35 3.23
N TYR A 479 -15.57 -24.10 3.57
CA TYR A 479 -14.46 -23.41 2.94
C TYR A 479 -13.09 -24.01 3.26
N ASN A 480 -12.91 -24.70 4.38
CA ASN A 480 -11.67 -25.44 4.68
C ASN A 480 -11.39 -26.52 3.61
N ARG A 481 -12.39 -27.33 3.26
CA ARG A 481 -12.24 -28.35 2.21
C ARG A 481 -11.98 -27.74 0.83
N LYS A 482 -12.68 -26.64 0.51
CA LYS A 482 -12.43 -25.90 -0.75
C LYS A 482 -11.02 -25.31 -0.79
N PHE A 483 -10.51 -24.79 0.32
CA PHE A 483 -9.17 -24.24 0.40
C PHE A 483 -8.08 -25.31 0.18
N ASP A 484 -8.27 -26.53 0.66
CA ASP A 484 -7.35 -27.63 0.41
C ASP A 484 -7.25 -27.98 -1.09
N LEU A 485 -8.35 -27.87 -1.81
CA LEU A 485 -8.35 -28.01 -3.27
C LEU A 485 -7.72 -26.79 -3.94
N TYR A 486 -8.05 -25.58 -3.46
CA TYR A 486 -7.55 -24.30 -4.01
C TYR A 486 -6.01 -24.25 -4.05
N LYS A 487 -5.33 -24.70 -3.01
CA LYS A 487 -3.85 -24.72 -2.93
C LYS A 487 -3.19 -25.47 -4.09
N ASN A 488 -3.92 -26.37 -4.76
CA ASN A 488 -3.41 -27.14 -5.88
C ASN A 488 -3.64 -26.45 -7.24
N LEU A 489 -4.45 -25.39 -7.30
CA LEU A 489 -4.81 -24.77 -8.59
C LEU A 489 -3.63 -24.08 -9.27
N TYR A 490 -2.89 -23.23 -8.54
CA TYR A 490 -1.74 -22.55 -9.13
C TYR A 490 -0.70 -23.52 -9.69
N PRO A 491 -0.23 -24.54 -8.95
CA PRO A 491 0.71 -25.52 -9.51
C PRO A 491 0.17 -26.29 -10.72
N ALA A 492 -1.13 -26.52 -10.80
CA ALA A 492 -1.75 -27.21 -11.93
C ALA A 492 -1.82 -26.31 -13.17
N VAL A 493 -2.27 -25.06 -12.99
CA VAL A 493 -2.39 -24.10 -14.11
C VAL A 493 -1.01 -23.69 -14.63
N LYS A 494 -0.01 -23.52 -13.75
CA LYS A 494 1.35 -23.17 -14.14
C LYS A 494 1.97 -24.22 -15.08
N LYS A 495 1.63 -25.50 -14.93
CA LYS A 495 2.11 -26.58 -15.81
C LYS A 495 1.54 -26.52 -17.21
N LEU A 496 0.43 -25.81 -17.44
CA LEU A 496 -0.21 -25.71 -18.75
C LEU A 496 0.52 -24.76 -19.71
N ASP A 497 1.44 -23.93 -19.21
CA ASP A 497 2.22 -22.94 -19.98
C ASP A 497 1.38 -22.16 -21.00
N LEU A 498 0.34 -21.50 -20.52
CA LEU A 498 -0.63 -20.76 -21.37
C LEU A 498 0.01 -19.59 -22.15
N ASN A 499 1.28 -19.28 -21.94
CA ASN A 499 1.98 -18.22 -22.69
C ASN A 499 2.43 -18.69 -24.08
N THR A 500 2.35 -19.98 -24.36
CA THR A 500 2.64 -20.53 -25.70
C THR A 500 1.44 -20.46 -26.66
N MET A 501 0.29 -19.97 -26.14
CA MET A 501 -0.94 -19.74 -26.91
C MET A 501 -1.03 -18.29 -27.39
#